data_94187fe788fedb0f79301605a56bd840
#
_entry.id   94187fe788fedb0f79301605a56bd840
#
_cell.length_a   1.000
_cell.length_b   1.000
_cell.length_c   1.000
_cell.angle_alpha   90.00
_cell.angle_beta   90.00
_cell.angle_gamma   90.00
#
_symmetry.space_group_name_H-M   'P 1'
#
loop_
_entity.id
_entity.type
_entity.pdbx_description
1 polymer ?
#
loop_
_entity_poly.entity_id
_entity_poly.type
_entity_poly.pdbx_seq_one_letter_code
_entity_poly.pdbx_strand_id
1 'polypeptide(L)'
;MLGARKMHVMLNRPEIAERHGAGHVARCTVERLMADLGLHGVRRAKSPRTTRSAPREQCPADLVKRHFSAFRPNELWVADIPPQAGGTPSYVRTFSGWVYVAFVTDVFSRRIVGWQTSTSLYTDLALDALQMTVWQRKRAGADLTGLVHHSDRGVQYRSIRYGQALSDCEAVASVGSKGDSYDNALAEGACSMVCVSPSVGRTDTDDCY
;
A
#
# COMPACT_ATOMS: atom_id res chain seq x y z
N MET A 1 7.02 6.82 -26.32
CA MET A 1 6.44 7.62 -27.41
C MET A 1 5.09 8.18 -26.96
N LEU A 2 4.76 9.43 -27.21
CA LEU A 2 3.52 10.08 -26.80
C LEU A 2 2.39 9.71 -27.76
N GLY A 3 1.17 9.51 -27.25
CA GLY A 3 -0.02 9.34 -28.08
C GLY A 3 -0.52 10.69 -28.61
N ALA A 4 -1.35 10.68 -29.66
CA ALA A 4 -1.84 11.84 -30.40
C ALA A 4 -2.42 12.95 -29.47
N ARG A 5 -3.20 12.57 -28.44
CA ARG A 5 -3.75 13.54 -27.48
C ARG A 5 -2.67 14.30 -26.71
N LYS A 6 -1.63 13.63 -26.25
CA LYS A 6 -0.52 14.27 -25.53
C LYS A 6 0.36 15.09 -26.48
N MET A 7 0.57 14.58 -27.70
CA MET A 7 1.30 15.30 -28.76
C MET A 7 0.58 16.59 -29.14
N HIS A 8 -0.74 16.56 -29.33
CA HIS A 8 -1.57 17.73 -29.60
C HIS A 8 -1.43 18.82 -28.49
N VAL A 9 -1.52 18.41 -27.22
CA VAL A 9 -1.33 19.36 -26.10
C VAL A 9 0.09 19.93 -26.09
N MET A 10 1.10 19.14 -26.39
CA MET A 10 2.48 19.57 -26.41
C MET A 10 2.75 20.55 -27.55
N LEU A 11 2.27 20.27 -28.75
CA LEU A 11 2.48 21.15 -29.92
C LEU A 11 1.80 22.53 -29.76
N ASN A 12 0.71 22.59 -29.02
CA ASN A 12 0.01 23.87 -28.78
C ASN A 12 0.47 24.62 -27.53
N ARG A 13 1.57 24.21 -26.90
CA ARG A 13 2.20 25.03 -25.86
C ARG A 13 2.85 26.25 -26.48
N PRO A 14 2.72 27.45 -25.87
CA PRO A 14 3.25 28.71 -26.46
C PRO A 14 4.68 28.60 -26.95
N GLU A 15 5.56 28.08 -26.10
CA GLU A 15 6.99 27.90 -26.37
C GLU A 15 7.29 27.01 -27.60
N ILE A 16 6.43 26.01 -27.85
CA ILE A 16 6.57 25.07 -28.96
C ILE A 16 5.84 25.60 -30.20
N ALA A 17 4.68 26.23 -30.01
CA ALA A 17 3.92 26.85 -31.09
C ALA A 17 4.73 27.92 -31.81
N GLU A 18 5.48 28.76 -31.09
CA GLU A 18 6.40 29.74 -31.65
C GLU A 18 7.51 29.06 -32.46
N ARG A 19 8.05 27.95 -32.02
CA ARG A 19 9.16 27.25 -32.71
C ARG A 19 8.75 26.62 -34.04
N HIS A 20 7.54 26.07 -34.15
CA HIS A 20 7.07 25.46 -35.41
C HIS A 20 6.32 26.44 -36.31
N GLY A 21 5.90 27.60 -35.81
CA GLY A 21 5.32 28.71 -36.61
C GLY A 21 3.97 28.39 -37.27
N ALA A 22 3.37 27.23 -37.00
CA ALA A 22 2.11 26.80 -37.64
C ALA A 22 0.86 27.28 -36.92
N GLY A 23 0.99 28.08 -35.86
CA GLY A 23 -0.13 28.50 -35.03
C GLY A 23 -0.76 27.33 -34.27
N HIS A 24 -2.07 27.43 -34.02
CA HIS A 24 -2.81 26.35 -33.32
C HIS A 24 -3.03 25.15 -34.25
N VAL A 25 -2.49 24.01 -33.87
CA VAL A 25 -2.62 22.74 -34.60
C VAL A 25 -3.83 21.95 -34.12
N ALA A 26 -4.77 21.62 -35.01
CA ALA A 26 -5.95 20.83 -34.66
C ALA A 26 -5.58 19.38 -34.32
N ARG A 27 -6.33 18.75 -33.42
CA ARG A 27 -6.08 17.37 -32.99
C ARG A 27 -6.16 16.37 -34.14
N CYS A 28 -7.11 16.52 -35.05
CA CYS A 28 -7.26 15.66 -36.24
C CYS A 28 -6.03 15.73 -37.16
N THR A 29 -5.43 16.90 -37.29
CA THR A 29 -4.18 17.09 -38.06
C THR A 29 -3.05 16.29 -37.42
N VAL A 30 -2.92 16.36 -36.09
CA VAL A 30 -1.89 15.58 -35.35
C VAL A 30 -2.13 14.07 -35.52
N GLU A 31 -3.37 13.63 -35.42
CA GLU A 31 -3.73 12.22 -35.59
C GLU A 31 -3.38 11.71 -37.00
N ARG A 32 -3.73 12.47 -38.03
CA ARG A 32 -3.42 12.16 -39.42
C ARG A 32 -1.92 12.14 -39.66
N LEU A 33 -1.19 13.15 -39.29
CA LEU A 33 0.27 13.21 -39.47
C LEU A 33 1.00 12.10 -38.71
N MET A 34 0.55 11.77 -37.53
CA MET A 34 1.12 10.62 -36.81
C MET A 34 0.86 9.30 -37.50
N ALA A 35 -0.34 9.12 -38.09
CA ALA A 35 -0.67 7.95 -38.87
C ALA A 35 0.19 7.85 -40.14
N ASP A 36 0.32 8.96 -40.90
CA ASP A 36 1.14 9.04 -42.12
C ASP A 36 2.62 8.75 -41.85
N LEU A 37 3.13 9.15 -40.68
CA LEU A 37 4.49 8.89 -40.23
C LEU A 37 4.67 7.53 -39.53
N GLY A 38 3.63 6.72 -39.41
CA GLY A 38 3.68 5.43 -38.70
C GLY A 38 3.93 5.58 -37.20
N LEU A 39 3.67 6.76 -36.61
CA LEU A 39 3.92 7.03 -35.20
C LEU A 39 2.73 6.63 -34.34
N HIS A 40 2.90 5.64 -33.49
CA HIS A 40 1.88 5.18 -32.55
C HIS A 40 2.29 5.47 -31.12
N GLY A 41 1.31 5.94 -30.31
CA GLY A 41 1.54 6.10 -28.87
C GLY A 41 1.72 4.73 -28.20
N VAL A 42 2.78 4.59 -27.42
CA VAL A 42 3.00 3.37 -26.64
C VAL A 42 2.01 3.35 -25.47
N ARG A 43 1.05 2.44 -25.50
CA ARG A 43 0.30 2.09 -24.29
C ARG A 43 1.23 1.28 -23.40
N ARG A 44 1.36 1.67 -22.13
CA ARG A 44 1.94 0.76 -21.14
C ARG A 44 1.08 -0.50 -21.16
N ALA A 45 1.64 -1.59 -21.64
CA ALA A 45 1.02 -2.90 -21.49
C ALA A 45 0.76 -3.12 -20.00
N LYS A 46 -0.40 -3.70 -19.65
CA LYS A 46 -0.60 -4.19 -18.27
C LYS A 46 0.56 -5.15 -17.99
N SER A 47 1.28 -4.93 -16.90
CA SER A 47 2.28 -5.89 -16.44
C SER A 47 1.68 -7.30 -16.47
N PRO A 48 2.41 -8.29 -17.02
CA PRO A 48 1.93 -9.65 -17.01
C PRO A 48 1.62 -10.04 -15.55
N ARG A 49 0.46 -10.63 -15.33
CA ARG A 49 0.10 -11.16 -14.01
C ARG A 49 1.04 -12.30 -13.68
N THR A 50 1.99 -12.07 -12.80
CA THR A 50 2.95 -13.06 -12.31
C THR A 50 2.36 -13.96 -11.24
N THR A 51 1.24 -13.54 -10.61
CA THR A 51 0.61 -14.28 -9.50
C THR A 51 -0.77 -14.80 -9.92
N ARG A 52 -0.99 -16.10 -9.78
CA ARG A 52 -2.35 -16.69 -9.82
C ARG A 52 -2.99 -16.53 -8.44
N SER A 53 -4.14 -15.87 -8.38
CA SER A 53 -4.93 -15.84 -7.16
C SER A 53 -5.39 -17.27 -6.83
N ALA A 54 -5.21 -17.72 -5.59
CA ALA A 54 -5.79 -18.99 -5.17
C ALA A 54 -7.32 -18.99 -5.26
N PRO A 55 -7.94 -20.16 -5.41
CA PRO A 55 -9.39 -20.30 -5.37
C PRO A 55 -9.97 -19.71 -4.09
N ARG A 56 -11.20 -19.16 -4.18
CA ARG A 56 -11.88 -18.51 -3.05
C ARG A 56 -12.09 -19.46 -1.86
N GLU A 57 -12.24 -20.75 -2.15
CA GLU A 57 -12.47 -21.82 -1.18
C GLU A 57 -11.27 -22.06 -0.25
N GLN A 58 -10.08 -21.62 -0.64
CA GLN A 58 -8.85 -21.76 0.15
C GLN A 58 -8.47 -20.50 0.95
N CYS A 59 -9.33 -19.49 0.95
CA CYS A 59 -9.09 -18.25 1.70
C CYS A 59 -10.01 -18.20 2.92
N PRO A 60 -9.55 -17.71 4.08
CA PRO A 60 -10.42 -17.39 5.20
C PRO A 60 -11.59 -16.49 4.76
N ALA A 61 -12.74 -16.65 5.42
CA ALA A 61 -13.91 -15.84 5.13
C ALA A 61 -13.68 -14.38 5.52
N ASP A 62 -14.30 -13.46 4.80
CA ASP A 62 -14.36 -12.05 5.21
C ASP A 62 -15.38 -11.92 6.36
N LEU A 63 -14.89 -11.79 7.58
CA LEU A 63 -15.70 -11.62 8.79
C LEU A 63 -16.05 -10.15 9.02
N VAL A 64 -15.26 -9.22 8.49
CA VAL A 64 -15.41 -7.78 8.73
C VAL A 64 -16.48 -7.17 7.82
N LYS A 65 -16.60 -7.62 6.57
CA LYS A 65 -17.62 -7.18 5.60
C LYS A 65 -17.71 -5.64 5.53
N ARG A 66 -16.58 -4.95 5.53
CA ARG A 66 -16.45 -3.48 5.54
C ARG A 66 -16.90 -2.79 6.85
N HIS A 67 -17.25 -3.53 7.89
CA HIS A 67 -17.59 -2.96 9.20
C HIS A 67 -16.33 -2.91 10.07
N PHE A 68 -15.48 -1.92 9.84
CA PHE A 68 -14.27 -1.69 10.64
C PHE A 68 -14.62 -0.95 11.94
N SER A 69 -15.31 -1.64 12.84
CA SER A 69 -15.65 -1.15 14.16
C SER A 69 -15.34 -2.21 15.22
N ALA A 70 -14.86 -1.77 16.34
CA ALA A 70 -14.59 -2.60 17.51
C ALA A 70 -15.06 -1.85 18.77
N PHE A 71 -15.55 -2.58 19.76
CA PHE A 71 -16.08 -2.02 21.01
C PHE A 71 -15.05 -2.04 22.15
N ARG A 72 -13.98 -2.84 21.97
CA ARG A 72 -12.90 -2.98 22.97
C ARG A 72 -11.55 -3.16 22.29
N PRO A 73 -10.43 -2.89 22.99
CA PRO A 73 -9.10 -3.16 22.49
C PRO A 73 -8.91 -4.66 22.19
N ASN A 74 -8.13 -4.97 21.15
CA ASN A 74 -7.80 -6.33 20.71
C ASN A 74 -9.00 -7.18 20.26
N GLU A 75 -10.08 -6.55 19.84
CA GLU A 75 -11.24 -7.24 19.23
C GLU A 75 -11.04 -7.42 17.72
N LEU A 76 -10.53 -6.39 17.05
CA LEU A 76 -10.26 -6.39 15.63
C LEU A 76 -8.92 -5.72 15.35
N TRP A 77 -8.01 -6.45 14.72
CA TRP A 77 -6.78 -5.90 14.16
C TRP A 77 -6.84 -5.92 12.63
N VAL A 78 -6.28 -4.88 12.03
CA VAL A 78 -6.08 -4.79 10.57
C VAL A 78 -4.60 -4.74 10.29
N ALA A 79 -4.13 -5.69 9.47
CA ALA A 79 -2.76 -5.74 9.00
C ALA A 79 -2.70 -5.35 7.53
N ASP A 80 -1.75 -4.49 7.20
CA ASP A 80 -1.53 -4.05 5.84
C ASP A 80 -0.05 -3.76 5.56
N ILE A 81 0.30 -3.88 4.29
CA ILE A 81 1.53 -3.36 3.70
C ILE A 81 1.08 -2.36 2.65
N PRO A 82 0.92 -1.08 3.02
CA PRO A 82 0.19 -0.12 2.23
C PRO A 82 0.76 0.02 0.82
N PRO A 83 -0.09 0.05 -0.22
CA PRO A 83 0.32 0.43 -1.55
C PRO A 83 0.56 1.94 -1.62
N GLN A 84 1.56 2.38 -2.37
CA GLN A 84 1.63 3.79 -2.75
C GLN A 84 0.42 4.20 -3.61
N ALA A 85 0.05 5.48 -3.56
CA ALA A 85 -0.92 6.06 -4.48
C ALA A 85 -0.57 5.67 -5.92
N GLY A 86 -1.35 4.75 -6.52
CA GLY A 86 -1.07 4.17 -7.83
C GLY A 86 -0.97 2.63 -7.86
N GLY A 87 -1.20 1.94 -6.72
CA GLY A 87 -1.29 0.47 -6.66
C GLY A 87 0.05 -0.27 -6.62
N THR A 88 1.14 0.43 -6.34
CA THR A 88 2.45 -0.16 -6.07
C THR A 88 2.65 -0.27 -4.55
N PRO A 89 3.38 -1.29 -4.04
CA PRO A 89 3.69 -1.42 -2.62
C PRO A 89 4.34 -0.15 -2.07
N SER A 90 4.00 0.23 -0.83
CA SER A 90 4.62 1.40 -0.19
C SER A 90 6.08 1.13 0.12
N TYR A 91 6.91 1.96 -0.48
CA TYR A 91 8.32 2.02 -0.13
C TYR A 91 8.56 3.29 0.67
N VAL A 92 9.25 3.17 1.76
CA VAL A 92 9.85 4.33 2.43
C VAL A 92 11.26 4.49 1.90
N ARG A 93 11.56 5.68 1.38
CA ARG A 93 12.91 6.01 0.94
C ARG A 93 13.77 6.29 2.17
N THR A 94 14.82 5.51 2.33
CA THR A 94 15.84 5.69 3.37
C THR A 94 17.17 6.10 2.75
N PHE A 95 18.14 6.48 3.57
CA PHE A 95 19.50 6.73 3.09
C PHE A 95 20.16 5.48 2.47
N SER A 96 19.73 4.29 2.89
CA SER A 96 20.23 3.00 2.39
C SER A 96 19.39 2.40 1.26
N GLY A 97 18.38 3.12 0.75
CA GLY A 97 17.52 2.65 -0.33
C GLY A 97 16.04 2.57 0.06
N TRP A 98 15.29 1.74 -0.66
CA TRP A 98 13.86 1.58 -0.47
C TRP A 98 13.57 0.42 0.49
N VAL A 99 12.66 0.65 1.44
CA VAL A 99 12.20 -0.38 2.38
C VAL A 99 10.67 -0.48 2.34
N TYR A 100 10.17 -1.71 2.52
CA TYR A 100 8.75 -1.99 2.74
C TYR A 100 8.44 -1.86 4.22
N VAL A 101 7.22 -1.46 4.54
CA VAL A 101 6.73 -1.39 5.93
C VAL A 101 5.48 -2.24 6.03
N ALA A 102 5.44 -3.15 6.99
CA ALA A 102 4.22 -3.82 7.41
C ALA A 102 3.81 -3.29 8.77
N PHE A 103 2.51 -3.15 9.00
CA PHE A 103 2.00 -2.77 10.32
C PHE A 103 0.69 -3.46 10.63
N VAL A 104 0.41 -3.53 11.93
CA VAL A 104 -0.84 -4.02 12.50
C VAL A 104 -1.47 -2.88 13.30
N THR A 105 -2.72 -2.58 12.99
CA THR A 105 -3.50 -1.51 13.64
C THR A 105 -4.63 -2.12 14.45
N ASP A 106 -4.78 -1.71 15.70
CA ASP A 106 -5.94 -2.02 16.52
C ASP A 106 -7.07 -1.04 16.17
N VAL A 107 -8.19 -1.58 15.70
CA VAL A 107 -9.32 -0.79 15.17
C VAL A 107 -9.99 0.06 16.25
N PHE A 108 -10.08 -0.45 17.49
CA PHE A 108 -10.68 0.29 18.60
C PHE A 108 -9.88 1.54 18.95
N SER A 109 -8.60 1.37 19.23
CA SER A 109 -7.73 2.47 19.63
C SER A 109 -7.16 3.28 18.47
N ARG A 110 -7.28 2.77 17.24
CA ARG A 110 -6.67 3.31 16.02
C ARG A 110 -5.15 3.47 16.11
N ARG A 111 -4.51 2.72 16.98
CA ARG A 111 -3.07 2.74 17.18
C ARG A 111 -2.40 1.62 16.40
N ILE A 112 -1.25 1.93 15.85
CA ILE A 112 -0.34 0.89 15.34
C ILE A 112 0.22 0.15 16.55
N VAL A 113 -0.06 -1.14 16.61
CA VAL A 113 0.28 -2.03 17.73
C VAL A 113 1.48 -2.93 17.44
N GLY A 114 1.90 -2.99 16.19
CA GLY A 114 3.12 -3.61 15.76
C GLY A 114 3.48 -3.20 14.34
N TRP A 115 4.76 -3.21 14.04
CA TRP A 115 5.28 -2.85 12.73
C TRP A 115 6.64 -3.51 12.47
N GLN A 116 7.00 -3.62 11.21
CA GLN A 116 8.32 -4.07 10.78
C GLN A 116 8.68 -3.46 9.44
N THR A 117 9.98 -3.32 9.19
CA THR A 117 10.52 -2.85 7.91
C THR A 117 11.46 -3.88 7.30
N SER A 118 11.45 -4.00 5.97
CA SER A 118 12.35 -4.90 5.25
C SER A 118 12.68 -4.35 3.86
N THR A 119 13.83 -4.73 3.32
CA THR A 119 14.20 -4.47 1.92
C THR A 119 13.48 -5.39 0.94
N SER A 120 12.77 -6.40 1.44
CA SER A 120 12.04 -7.39 0.63
C SER A 120 10.63 -7.62 1.13
N LEU A 121 9.70 -7.89 0.18
CA LEU A 121 8.27 -8.08 0.44
C LEU A 121 7.96 -9.58 0.63
N TYR A 122 8.66 -10.26 1.55
CA TYR A 122 8.39 -11.65 1.88
C TYR A 122 7.43 -11.79 3.07
N THR A 123 6.95 -13.02 3.27
CA THR A 123 6.07 -13.37 4.40
C THR A 123 6.65 -12.97 5.75
N ASP A 124 7.96 -13.04 5.91
CA ASP A 124 8.63 -12.73 7.17
C ASP A 124 8.38 -11.28 7.62
N LEU A 125 8.29 -10.33 6.70
CA LEU A 125 7.96 -8.94 7.03
C LEU A 125 6.61 -8.80 7.75
N ALA A 126 5.57 -9.43 7.22
CA ALA A 126 4.24 -9.41 7.83
C ALA A 126 4.20 -10.23 9.13
N LEU A 127 4.90 -11.37 9.14
CA LEU A 127 4.97 -12.26 10.30
C LEU A 127 5.65 -11.59 11.49
N ASP A 128 6.78 -10.92 11.26
CA ASP A 128 7.52 -10.21 12.32
C ASP A 128 6.68 -9.07 12.92
N ALA A 129 5.93 -8.33 12.08
CA ALA A 129 5.01 -7.30 12.55
C ALA A 129 3.90 -7.90 13.44
N LEU A 130 3.34 -9.06 13.06
CA LEU A 130 2.36 -9.78 13.86
C LEU A 130 2.97 -10.28 15.19
N GLN A 131 4.13 -10.91 15.15
CA GLN A 131 4.81 -11.43 16.33
C GLN A 131 5.15 -10.32 17.32
N MET A 132 5.64 -9.18 16.84
CA MET A 132 5.85 -7.99 17.66
C MET A 132 4.56 -7.56 18.36
N THR A 133 3.44 -7.51 17.61
CA THR A 133 2.14 -7.13 18.16
C THR A 133 1.68 -8.09 19.26
N VAL A 134 1.71 -9.39 18.97
CA VAL A 134 1.31 -10.43 19.92
C VAL A 134 2.16 -10.39 21.19
N TRP A 135 3.50 -10.26 21.03
CA TRP A 135 4.41 -10.17 22.15
C TRP A 135 4.13 -8.97 23.05
N GLN A 136 3.95 -7.78 22.46
CA GLN A 136 3.65 -6.55 23.21
C GLN A 136 2.33 -6.66 23.97
N ARG A 137 1.29 -7.20 23.34
CA ARG A 137 -0.03 -7.33 23.95
C ARG A 137 -0.06 -8.38 25.05
N LYS A 138 0.55 -9.55 24.84
CA LYS A 138 0.68 -10.59 25.88
C LYS A 138 1.50 -10.08 27.07
N ARG A 139 2.58 -9.34 26.83
CA ARG A 139 3.37 -8.70 27.91
C ARG A 139 2.58 -7.67 28.71
N ALA A 140 1.63 -6.99 28.07
CA ALA A 140 0.72 -6.06 28.74
C ALA A 140 -0.46 -6.76 29.44
N GLY A 141 -0.49 -8.10 29.48
CA GLY A 141 -1.54 -8.89 30.09
C GLY A 141 -2.85 -8.94 29.29
N ALA A 142 -2.81 -8.63 28.00
CA ALA A 142 -3.99 -8.67 27.16
C ALA A 142 -4.37 -10.10 26.80
N ASP A 143 -5.65 -10.40 26.88
CA ASP A 143 -6.27 -11.60 26.31
C ASP A 143 -6.54 -11.36 24.82
N LEU A 144 -6.08 -12.28 23.99
CA LEU A 144 -6.25 -12.25 22.54
C LEU A 144 -7.23 -13.30 22.03
N THR A 145 -7.89 -14.03 22.92
CA THR A 145 -8.86 -15.07 22.57
C THR A 145 -10.00 -14.47 21.76
N GLY A 146 -10.23 -15.03 20.56
CA GLY A 146 -11.29 -14.59 19.66
C GLY A 146 -11.02 -13.26 18.95
N LEU A 147 -9.79 -12.73 19.03
CA LEU A 147 -9.34 -11.59 18.21
C LEU A 147 -9.58 -11.91 16.72
N VAL A 148 -10.20 -11.00 16.01
CA VAL A 148 -10.30 -11.07 14.55
C VAL A 148 -9.10 -10.33 13.95
N HIS A 149 -8.29 -11.05 13.19
CA HIS A 149 -7.17 -10.48 12.45
C HIS A 149 -7.54 -10.37 10.97
N HIS A 150 -7.77 -9.17 10.50
CA HIS A 150 -8.15 -8.88 9.12
C HIS A 150 -6.96 -8.40 8.29
N SER A 151 -6.83 -8.93 7.09
CA SER A 151 -5.80 -8.53 6.13
C SER A 151 -6.33 -8.53 4.70
N ASP A 152 -5.57 -7.95 3.78
CA ASP A 152 -5.82 -8.09 2.36
C ASP A 152 -5.54 -9.54 1.87
N ARG A 153 -5.72 -9.78 0.57
CA ARG A 153 -5.41 -11.08 -0.07
C ARG A 153 -3.94 -11.24 -0.44
N GLY A 154 -3.05 -10.49 0.15
CA GLY A 154 -1.62 -10.62 -0.07
C GLY A 154 -1.12 -12.04 0.19
N VAL A 155 -0.16 -12.50 -0.62
CA VAL A 155 0.40 -13.85 -0.48
C VAL A 155 1.11 -14.06 0.87
N GLN A 156 1.64 -12.99 1.44
CA GLN A 156 2.31 -12.97 2.73
C GLN A 156 1.37 -13.35 3.87
N TYR A 157 0.14 -12.84 3.87
CA TYR A 157 -0.88 -13.12 4.90
C TYR A 157 -1.53 -14.50 4.77
N ARG A 158 -1.37 -15.14 3.60
CA ARG A 158 -1.95 -16.44 3.28
C ARG A 158 -0.95 -17.58 3.39
N SER A 159 0.25 -17.31 3.86
CA SER A 159 1.24 -18.36 4.09
C SER A 159 0.86 -19.25 5.27
N ILE A 160 1.27 -20.51 5.21
CA ILE A 160 1.04 -21.48 6.29
C ILE A 160 1.65 -20.97 7.60
N ARG A 161 2.84 -20.39 7.56
CA ARG A 161 3.52 -19.83 8.74
C ARG A 161 2.73 -18.69 9.39
N TYR A 162 2.12 -17.83 8.58
CA TYR A 162 1.30 -16.73 9.10
C TYR A 162 0.01 -17.25 9.74
N GLY A 163 -0.67 -18.21 9.08
CA GLY A 163 -1.85 -18.86 9.63
C GLY A 163 -1.56 -19.59 10.94
N GLN A 164 -0.41 -20.28 11.04
CA GLN A 164 0.02 -20.94 12.27
C GLN A 164 0.22 -19.92 13.40
N ALA A 165 0.90 -18.81 13.15
CA ALA A 165 1.11 -17.76 14.15
C ALA A 165 -0.19 -17.14 14.67
N LEU A 166 -1.24 -17.02 13.81
CA LEU A 166 -2.57 -16.61 14.25
C LEU A 166 -3.23 -17.66 15.13
N SER A 167 -3.14 -18.93 14.75
CA SER A 167 -3.68 -20.04 15.56
C SER A 167 -3.01 -20.14 16.93
N ASP A 168 -1.69 -19.94 17.01
CA ASP A 168 -0.91 -19.97 18.26
C ASP A 168 -1.30 -18.86 19.26
N CYS A 169 -1.96 -17.81 18.79
CA CYS A 169 -2.51 -16.75 19.64
C CYS A 169 -4.04 -16.76 19.71
N GLU A 170 -4.68 -17.83 19.26
CA GLU A 170 -6.14 -18.03 19.27
C GLU A 170 -6.91 -16.95 18.50
N ALA A 171 -6.23 -16.30 17.53
CA ALA A 171 -6.83 -15.29 16.68
C ALA A 171 -7.52 -15.92 15.46
N VAL A 172 -8.62 -15.34 15.05
CA VAL A 172 -9.40 -15.75 13.89
C VAL A 172 -8.96 -14.96 12.65
N ALA A 173 -8.51 -15.67 11.62
CA ALA A 173 -8.12 -15.03 10.37
C ALA A 173 -9.37 -14.56 9.59
N SER A 174 -9.31 -13.33 9.08
CA SER A 174 -10.29 -12.74 8.18
C SER A 174 -9.57 -12.12 6.99
N VAL A 175 -10.08 -12.33 5.77
CA VAL A 175 -9.43 -11.83 4.55
C VAL A 175 -10.43 -11.08 3.70
N GLY A 176 -10.10 -9.84 3.36
CA GLY A 176 -10.94 -8.94 2.58
C GLY A 176 -11.31 -9.45 1.19
N SER A 177 -12.25 -8.81 0.55
CA SER A 177 -12.68 -9.14 -0.80
C SER A 177 -11.67 -8.62 -1.84
N LYS A 178 -11.64 -9.25 -3.03
CA LYS A 178 -10.67 -8.87 -4.07
C LYS A 178 -10.97 -7.48 -4.64
N GLY A 179 -10.01 -6.54 -4.48
CA GLY A 179 -10.08 -5.21 -5.10
C GLY A 179 -10.98 -4.23 -4.35
N ASP A 180 -11.20 -4.45 -3.06
CA ASP A 180 -11.94 -3.51 -2.24
C ASP A 180 -11.01 -2.39 -1.76
N SER A 181 -11.24 -1.19 -2.26
CA SER A 181 -10.48 0.01 -1.87
C SER A 181 -10.83 0.52 -0.45
N TYR A 182 -11.89 0.00 0.16
CA TYR A 182 -12.26 0.36 1.54
C TYR A 182 -11.37 -0.31 2.58
N ASP A 183 -10.85 -1.51 2.28
CA ASP A 183 -9.88 -2.20 3.15
C ASP A 183 -8.59 -1.38 3.29
N ASN A 184 -8.20 -0.65 2.22
CA ASN A 184 -7.02 0.21 2.21
C ASN A 184 -7.25 1.57 2.89
N ALA A 185 -8.48 2.10 2.88
CA ALA A 185 -8.75 3.44 3.40
C ALA A 185 -8.45 3.58 4.90
N LEU A 186 -8.64 2.52 5.68
CA LEU A 186 -8.34 2.50 7.12
C LEU A 186 -6.83 2.40 7.37
N ALA A 187 -6.14 1.63 6.55
CA ALA A 187 -4.69 1.52 6.56
C ALA A 187 -4.01 2.83 6.10
N GLU A 188 -4.55 3.49 5.06
CA GLU A 188 -4.09 4.81 4.60
C GLU A 188 -4.29 5.90 5.66
N GLY A 189 -5.40 5.86 6.40
CA GLY A 189 -5.67 6.77 7.53
C GLY A 189 -4.66 6.59 8.67
N ALA A 190 -4.25 5.36 8.98
CA ALA A 190 -3.23 5.06 9.98
C ALA A 190 -1.82 5.47 9.49
N CYS A 191 -1.52 5.29 8.22
CA CYS A 191 -0.24 5.66 7.62
C CYS A 191 -0.05 7.19 7.60
N SER A 192 -1.10 7.99 7.35
CA SER A 192 -1.01 9.45 7.38
C SER A 192 -0.71 9.98 8.78
N MET A 193 -1.10 9.28 9.85
CA MET A 193 -0.72 9.63 11.23
C MET A 193 0.76 9.42 11.52
N VAL A 194 1.41 8.45 10.90
CA VAL A 194 2.86 8.19 11.09
C VAL A 194 3.72 9.20 10.35
N CYS A 195 3.24 9.74 9.24
CA CYS A 195 3.98 10.73 8.44
C CYS A 195 3.96 12.17 9.03
N VAL A 196 3.21 12.45 10.08
CA VAL A 196 3.00 13.83 10.60
C VAL A 196 3.83 14.14 11.85
N SER A 197 4.75 13.31 12.29
CA SER A 197 5.65 13.64 13.41
C SER A 197 7.13 13.59 13.04
N PRO A 198 7.69 14.61 12.39
CA PRO A 198 9.11 14.90 12.45
C PRO A 198 9.36 15.95 13.55
N SER A 199 9.22 15.58 14.83
CA SER A 199 9.82 16.33 15.91
C SER A 199 10.93 15.50 16.55
N VAL A 200 11.95 15.18 15.76
CA VAL A 200 13.27 14.91 16.31
C VAL A 200 13.90 16.27 16.56
N GLY A 201 14.07 16.59 17.83
CA GLY A 201 14.67 17.83 18.28
C GLY A 201 16.01 18.09 17.62
N ARG A 202 16.11 19.27 17.03
CA ARG A 202 17.40 19.93 16.85
C ARG A 202 17.90 20.23 18.26
N THR A 203 18.85 19.47 18.73
CA THR A 203 19.71 19.93 19.81
C THR A 203 20.70 20.90 19.16
N ASP A 204 20.42 22.18 19.37
CA ASP A 204 21.43 23.23 19.22
C ASP A 204 22.57 22.90 20.18
N THR A 205 23.70 22.54 19.65
CA THR A 205 24.99 22.62 20.33
C THR A 205 25.89 23.53 19.50
N ASP A 206 25.53 24.79 19.49
CA ASP A 206 26.51 25.85 19.40
C ASP A 206 26.69 26.36 20.83
N ASP A 207 27.83 26.02 21.41
CA ASP A 207 28.67 26.90 22.24
C ASP A 207 29.76 26.05 22.87
N CYS A 208 30.97 26.38 22.54
CA CYS A 208 32.19 26.47 23.36
C CYS A 208 33.44 26.05 22.62
N TYR A 209 34.23 27.09 22.36
CA TYR A 209 35.68 27.21 22.07
C TYR A 209 36.16 26.82 20.68
#